data_a2028a6bbedca5b9d5055b6d24bbae5d
#
_entry.id   a2028a6bbedca5b9d5055b6d24bbae5d
#
_cell.length_a   1.000
_cell.length_b   1.000
_cell.length_c   1.000
_cell.angle_alpha   90.00
_cell.angle_beta   90.00
_cell.angle_gamma   90.00
#
_symmetry.space_group_name_H-M   'P 1'
#
loop_
_entity.id
_entity.type
_entity.pdbx_description
1 polymer ?
#
loop_
_entity_poly.entity_id
_entity_poly.type
_entity_poly.pdbx_seq_one_letter_code
_entity_poly.pdbx_strand_id
1 'polypeptide(L)'
;QVLNHAIYSFCLEKRVAPFAVFYMALAIYFKRIGGADRFTIGVPIFNRTNFQFKQSTGMFVTTLPFYNEIDEGWTLNEFNEQLMEAWYEMLRHQRFPFSHIEKLAGREGRLFNIALSYQDSKIFESRDASVLLSGRWHYSGYQMEQLCIHLTNLMDNKCYSVDYDYLTQFFAEEEIRKLHESLCGILMEALSEPDKPIYRLDVLTAGERERVLY
;
A
#
# COMPACT_ATOMS: atom_id res chain seq x y z
N GLN A 1 8.64 -8.65 -14.55
CA GLN A 1 7.58 -8.84 -15.56
C GLN A 1 6.54 -9.86 -15.09
N VAL A 2 6.96 -11.04 -14.58
CA VAL A 2 6.06 -12.09 -14.08
C VAL A 2 5.11 -11.57 -13.00
N LEU A 3 5.65 -10.91 -11.96
CA LEU A 3 4.84 -10.36 -10.86
C LEU A 3 3.84 -9.31 -11.35
N ASN A 4 4.25 -8.40 -12.23
CA ASN A 4 3.34 -7.39 -12.78
C ASN A 4 2.16 -8.02 -13.54
N HIS A 5 2.43 -9.11 -14.29
CA HIS A 5 1.38 -9.84 -14.98
C HIS A 5 0.42 -10.52 -13.99
N ALA A 6 0.94 -11.15 -12.94
CA ALA A 6 0.13 -11.79 -11.91
C ALA A 6 -0.78 -10.77 -11.19
N ILE A 7 -0.23 -9.61 -10.79
CA ILE A 7 -1.01 -8.52 -10.18
C ILE A 7 -2.12 -8.07 -11.13
N TYR A 8 -1.78 -7.79 -12.38
CA TYR A 8 -2.76 -7.34 -13.38
C TYR A 8 -3.88 -8.35 -13.60
N SER A 9 -3.55 -9.62 -13.75
CA SER A 9 -4.52 -10.71 -13.94
C SER A 9 -5.45 -10.85 -12.74
N PHE A 10 -4.91 -10.85 -11.54
CA PHE A 10 -5.70 -10.88 -10.31
C PHE A 10 -6.64 -9.69 -10.18
N CYS A 11 -6.13 -8.48 -10.47
CA CYS A 11 -6.94 -7.26 -10.43
C CYS A 11 -8.13 -7.32 -11.41
N LEU A 12 -7.92 -7.85 -12.61
CA LEU A 12 -8.99 -8.02 -13.61
C LEU A 12 -10.01 -9.08 -13.17
N GLU A 13 -9.54 -10.24 -12.70
CA GLU A 13 -10.39 -11.36 -12.30
C GLU A 13 -11.26 -10.99 -11.10
N LYS A 14 -10.65 -10.40 -10.06
CA LYS A 14 -11.34 -10.05 -8.81
C LYS A 14 -11.98 -8.65 -8.84
N ARG A 15 -11.78 -7.87 -9.90
CA ARG A 15 -12.27 -6.50 -10.06
C ARG A 15 -11.82 -5.57 -8.93
N VAL A 16 -10.57 -5.71 -8.52
CA VAL A 16 -9.96 -4.89 -7.46
C VAL A 16 -8.88 -3.98 -8.02
N ALA A 17 -8.65 -2.86 -7.34
CA ALA A 17 -7.58 -1.95 -7.72
C ALA A 17 -6.21 -2.54 -7.32
N PRO A 18 -5.15 -2.26 -8.09
CA PRO A 18 -3.78 -2.66 -7.73
C PRO A 18 -3.38 -2.22 -6.32
N PHE A 19 -3.85 -1.06 -5.88
CA PHE A 19 -3.67 -0.59 -4.52
C PHE A 19 -4.04 -1.65 -3.47
N ALA A 20 -5.20 -2.32 -3.62
CA ALA A 20 -5.65 -3.34 -2.67
C ALA A 20 -4.68 -4.52 -2.58
N VAL A 21 -4.14 -4.95 -3.71
CA VAL A 21 -3.18 -6.07 -3.79
C VAL A 21 -1.89 -5.73 -3.04
N PHE A 22 -1.32 -4.55 -3.29
CA PHE A 22 -0.12 -4.09 -2.58
C PHE A 22 -0.39 -3.80 -1.10
N TYR A 23 -1.58 -3.28 -0.78
CA TYR A 23 -1.98 -3.04 0.59
C TYR A 23 -2.07 -4.35 1.38
N MET A 24 -2.69 -5.38 0.81
CA MET A 24 -2.77 -6.71 1.45
C MET A 24 -1.38 -7.29 1.70
N ALA A 25 -0.47 -7.23 0.72
CA ALA A 25 0.89 -7.72 0.92
C ALA A 25 1.62 -7.00 2.06
N LEU A 26 1.49 -5.66 2.12
CA LEU A 26 2.08 -4.85 3.18
C LEU A 26 1.46 -5.18 4.54
N ALA A 27 0.16 -5.34 4.61
CA ALA A 27 -0.55 -5.68 5.83
C ALA A 27 -0.20 -7.10 6.32
N ILE A 28 -0.09 -8.08 5.42
CA ILE A 28 0.40 -9.44 5.72
C ILE A 28 1.83 -9.39 6.27
N TYR A 29 2.70 -8.62 5.63
CA TYR A 29 4.08 -8.46 6.11
C TYR A 29 4.12 -7.96 7.55
N PHE A 30 3.40 -6.87 7.87
CA PHE A 30 3.39 -6.32 9.23
C PHE A 30 2.71 -7.23 10.24
N LYS A 31 1.66 -7.94 9.86
CA LYS A 31 1.03 -8.94 10.72
C LYS A 31 2.02 -10.05 11.10
N ARG A 32 2.74 -10.58 10.11
CA ARG A 32 3.63 -11.74 10.25
C ARG A 32 4.97 -11.40 10.92
N ILE A 33 5.56 -10.24 10.59
CA ILE A 33 6.85 -9.81 11.15
C ILE A 33 6.66 -9.08 12.48
N GLY A 34 5.65 -8.20 12.56
CA GLY A 34 5.43 -7.37 13.74
C GLY A 34 4.73 -8.08 14.89
N GLY A 35 4.08 -9.21 14.63
CA GLY A 35 3.32 -9.97 15.62
C GLY A 35 2.16 -9.18 16.26
N ALA A 36 1.83 -8.01 15.74
CA ALA A 36 0.75 -7.19 16.24
C ALA A 36 -0.59 -7.65 15.64
N ASP A 37 -1.55 -7.97 16.49
CA ASP A 37 -2.90 -8.33 16.05
C ASP A 37 -3.63 -7.14 15.42
N ARG A 38 -3.26 -5.94 15.84
CA ARG A 38 -3.91 -4.68 15.46
C ARG A 38 -2.89 -3.62 15.15
N PHE A 39 -3.02 -3.01 13.99
CA PHE A 39 -2.14 -1.91 13.55
C PHE A 39 -2.85 -0.99 12.57
N THR A 40 -2.24 0.15 12.30
CA THR A 40 -2.79 1.16 11.41
C THR A 40 -1.76 1.57 10.36
N ILE A 41 -2.20 1.61 9.11
CA ILE A 41 -1.43 2.13 7.98
C ILE A 41 -2.10 3.41 7.50
N GLY A 42 -1.32 4.47 7.29
CA GLY A 42 -1.81 5.71 6.71
C GLY A 42 -2.08 5.53 5.21
N VAL A 43 -3.25 5.99 4.76
CA VAL A 43 -3.59 5.93 3.33
C VAL A 43 -4.02 7.30 2.85
N PRO A 44 -3.27 7.93 1.93
CA PRO A 44 -3.69 9.17 1.29
C PRO A 44 -4.90 8.93 0.39
N ILE A 45 -5.91 9.78 0.52
CA ILE A 45 -7.11 9.77 -0.31
C ILE A 45 -7.32 11.13 -0.96
N PHE A 46 -7.89 11.16 -2.17
CA PHE A 46 -8.14 12.40 -2.92
C PHE A 46 -9.14 13.33 -2.26
N ASN A 47 -10.06 12.79 -1.45
CA ASN A 47 -11.12 13.53 -0.76
C ASN A 47 -11.95 14.50 -1.66
N ARG A 48 -12.03 14.22 -2.96
CA ARG A 48 -12.81 14.97 -3.96
C ARG A 48 -14.11 14.25 -4.23
N THR A 49 -15.07 14.38 -3.32
CA THR A 49 -16.30 13.58 -3.25
C THR A 49 -17.39 13.99 -4.22
N ASN A 50 -17.31 15.19 -4.83
CA ASN A 50 -18.32 15.69 -5.75
C ASN A 50 -17.69 16.36 -6.99
N PHE A 51 -18.52 16.66 -7.98
CA PHE A 51 -18.09 17.28 -9.23
C PHE A 51 -17.39 18.63 -9.01
N GLN A 52 -17.92 19.48 -8.12
CA GLN A 52 -17.34 20.79 -7.84
C GLN A 52 -15.93 20.67 -7.28
N PHE A 53 -15.70 19.76 -6.33
CA PHE A 53 -14.37 19.51 -5.78
C PHE A 53 -13.40 18.94 -6.81
N LYS A 54 -13.89 18.13 -7.75
CA LYS A 54 -13.06 17.60 -8.86
C LYS A 54 -12.60 18.71 -9.81
N GLN A 55 -13.36 19.80 -9.94
CA GLN A 55 -13.04 20.95 -10.78
C GLN A 55 -12.29 22.06 -10.02
N SER A 56 -12.22 21.99 -8.70
CA SER A 56 -11.61 23.04 -7.89
C SER A 56 -10.10 22.87 -7.81
N THR A 57 -9.37 23.97 -7.88
CA THR A 57 -7.93 23.99 -7.57
C THR A 57 -7.75 24.04 -6.07
N GLY A 58 -6.78 23.30 -5.56
CA GLY A 58 -6.43 23.28 -4.15
C GLY A 58 -6.02 21.90 -3.63
N MET A 59 -5.53 21.85 -2.40
CA MET A 59 -5.14 20.62 -1.73
C MET A 59 -6.35 20.03 -1.02
N PHE A 60 -6.81 18.89 -1.51
CA PHE A 60 -7.91 18.11 -0.92
C PHE A 60 -7.43 16.79 -0.33
N VAL A 61 -6.24 16.35 -0.73
CA VAL A 61 -5.66 15.09 -0.23
C VAL A 61 -5.54 15.13 1.28
N THR A 62 -5.98 14.05 1.91
CA THR A 62 -5.79 13.80 3.34
C THR A 62 -5.35 12.36 3.52
N THR A 63 -4.49 12.11 4.52
CA THR A 63 -4.08 10.76 4.89
C THR A 63 -4.97 10.28 6.02
N LEU A 64 -5.67 9.19 5.80
CA LEU A 64 -6.53 8.57 6.82
C LEU A 64 -5.84 7.36 7.45
N PRO A 65 -6.03 7.13 8.76
CA PRO A 65 -5.59 5.92 9.41
C PRO A 65 -6.50 4.76 9.00
N PHE A 66 -5.96 3.78 8.30
CA PHE A 66 -6.67 2.56 7.98
C PHE A 66 -6.31 1.49 9.00
N TYR A 67 -7.28 1.12 9.81
CA TYR A 67 -7.13 0.13 10.86
C TYR A 67 -7.17 -1.29 10.30
N ASN A 68 -6.28 -2.13 10.78
CA ASN A 68 -6.16 -3.53 10.39
C ASN A 68 -6.31 -4.46 11.59
N GLU A 69 -7.14 -5.47 11.41
CA GLU A 69 -7.24 -6.65 12.26
C GLU A 69 -7.38 -7.85 11.32
N ILE A 70 -6.31 -8.63 11.17
CA ILE A 70 -6.17 -9.67 10.16
C ILE A 70 -6.20 -11.03 10.83
N ASP A 71 -7.13 -11.87 10.40
CA ASP A 71 -7.12 -13.28 10.73
C ASP A 71 -6.14 -14.02 9.80
N GLU A 72 -5.09 -14.60 10.35
CA GLU A 72 -4.10 -15.34 9.57
C GLU A 72 -4.67 -16.62 8.91
N GLY A 73 -5.83 -17.08 9.35
CA GLY A 73 -6.56 -18.18 8.72
C GLY A 73 -7.20 -17.80 7.38
N TRP A 74 -7.39 -16.51 7.12
CA TRP A 74 -7.95 -16.05 5.84
C TRP A 74 -7.05 -16.41 4.66
N THR A 75 -7.70 -16.66 3.55
CA THR A 75 -7.10 -16.69 2.21
C THR A 75 -6.93 -15.26 1.68
N LEU A 76 -6.19 -15.08 0.59
CA LEU A 76 -6.08 -13.77 -0.05
C LEU A 76 -7.45 -13.25 -0.52
N ASN A 77 -8.33 -14.13 -1.01
CA ASN A 77 -9.67 -13.77 -1.45
C ASN A 77 -10.53 -13.26 -0.28
N GLU A 78 -10.55 -13.97 0.85
CA GLU A 78 -11.29 -13.57 2.05
C GLU A 78 -10.74 -12.26 2.61
N PHE A 79 -9.42 -12.11 2.66
CA PHE A 79 -8.83 -10.84 3.10
C PHE A 79 -9.23 -9.68 2.19
N ASN A 80 -9.24 -9.89 0.86
CA ASN A 80 -9.68 -8.86 -0.08
C ASN A 80 -11.14 -8.44 0.17
N GLU A 81 -12.05 -9.37 0.45
CA GLU A 81 -13.45 -9.06 0.74
C GLU A 81 -13.56 -8.18 2.00
N GLN A 82 -12.88 -8.56 3.08
CA GLN A 82 -12.87 -7.80 4.34
C GLN A 82 -12.21 -6.43 4.17
N LEU A 83 -11.11 -6.37 3.44
CA LEU A 83 -10.42 -5.13 3.12
C LEU A 83 -11.33 -4.16 2.37
N MET A 84 -12.04 -4.64 1.35
CA MET A 84 -12.92 -3.79 0.54
C MET A 84 -14.12 -3.28 1.33
N GLU A 85 -14.70 -4.09 2.22
CA GLU A 85 -15.77 -3.66 3.12
C GLU A 85 -15.29 -2.54 4.05
N ALA A 86 -14.17 -2.75 4.73
CA ALA A 86 -13.56 -1.75 5.62
C ALA A 86 -13.14 -0.48 4.85
N TRP A 87 -12.65 -0.64 3.62
CA TRP A 87 -12.28 0.47 2.73
C TRP A 87 -13.48 1.37 2.40
N TYR A 88 -14.59 0.77 1.98
CA TYR A 88 -15.80 1.54 1.67
C TYR A 88 -16.37 2.21 2.92
N GLU A 89 -16.30 1.57 4.08
CA GLU A 89 -16.74 2.18 5.33
C GLU A 89 -15.87 3.39 5.69
N MET A 90 -14.55 3.28 5.61
CA MET A 90 -13.64 4.41 5.79
C MET A 90 -13.96 5.56 4.82
N LEU A 91 -14.21 5.27 3.55
CA LEU A 91 -14.53 6.29 2.54
C LEU A 91 -15.85 7.01 2.80
N ARG A 92 -16.84 6.37 3.43
CA ARG A 92 -18.08 7.04 3.86
C ARG A 92 -17.78 8.17 4.85
N HIS A 93 -16.75 7.99 5.67
CA HIS A 93 -16.34 8.94 6.72
C HIS A 93 -15.11 9.77 6.34
N GLN A 94 -14.67 9.76 5.09
CA GLN A 94 -13.41 10.39 4.63
C GLN A 94 -13.31 11.90 4.90
N ARG A 95 -14.44 12.56 5.13
CA ARG A 95 -14.50 14.00 5.45
C ARG A 95 -14.39 14.31 6.95
N PHE A 96 -14.35 13.29 7.80
CA PHE A 96 -14.20 13.49 9.22
C PHE A 96 -12.78 14.02 9.52
N PRO A 97 -12.64 15.14 10.25
CA PRO A 97 -11.35 15.77 10.45
C PRO A 97 -10.35 14.86 11.18
N PHE A 98 -9.15 14.72 10.65
CA PHE A 98 -8.10 13.89 11.23
C PHE A 98 -7.80 14.24 12.69
N SER A 99 -7.77 15.55 13.04
CA SER A 99 -7.57 16.02 14.42
C SER A 99 -8.65 15.55 15.40
N HIS A 100 -9.86 15.24 14.91
CA HIS A 100 -10.91 14.66 15.74
C HIS A 100 -10.71 13.15 15.92
N ILE A 101 -10.21 12.45 14.89
CA ILE A 101 -9.85 11.03 14.98
C ILE A 101 -8.76 10.86 16.05
N GLU A 102 -7.72 11.70 16.04
CA GLU A 102 -6.65 11.68 17.05
C GLU A 102 -7.19 11.89 18.46
N LYS A 103 -8.08 12.86 18.65
CA LYS A 103 -8.69 13.12 19.96
C LYS A 103 -9.53 11.95 20.44
N LEU A 104 -10.31 11.33 19.55
CA LEU A 104 -11.18 10.19 19.90
C LEU A 104 -10.36 8.92 20.18
N ALA A 105 -9.23 8.75 19.53
CA ALA A 105 -8.35 7.62 19.76
C ALA A 105 -7.70 7.64 21.17
N GLY A 106 -7.66 8.80 21.82
CA GLY A 106 -7.18 8.93 23.20
C GLY A 106 -5.72 8.50 23.39
N ARG A 107 -4.96 8.40 22.32
CA ARG A 107 -3.56 7.97 22.35
C ARG A 107 -2.62 9.18 22.32
N GLU A 108 -1.59 9.13 23.16
CA GLU A 108 -0.41 9.98 22.98
C GLU A 108 0.40 9.43 21.81
N GLY A 109 0.64 10.26 20.80
CA GLY A 109 1.43 9.89 19.62
C GLY A 109 0.61 9.77 18.34
N ARG A 110 1.29 9.37 17.27
CA ARG A 110 0.70 9.26 15.94
C ARG A 110 -0.18 8.03 15.81
N LEU A 111 -1.25 8.14 15.04
CA LEU A 111 -2.14 7.02 14.74
C LEU A 111 -1.50 6.01 13.78
N PHE A 112 -0.56 6.44 12.97
CA PHE A 112 0.25 5.59 12.09
C PHE A 112 1.64 6.21 11.89
N ASN A 113 2.62 5.36 11.65
CA ASN A 113 4.00 5.74 11.34
C ASN A 113 4.40 5.36 9.91
N ILE A 114 3.57 4.55 9.26
CA ILE A 114 3.81 4.03 7.93
C ILE A 114 2.61 4.39 7.07
N ALA A 115 2.87 4.86 5.84
CA ALA A 115 1.84 5.16 4.87
C ALA A 115 2.09 4.44 3.53
N LEU A 116 1.01 4.05 2.86
CA LEU A 116 1.03 3.54 1.49
C LEU A 116 0.26 4.49 0.59
N SER A 117 0.95 5.10 -0.35
CA SER A 117 0.38 5.98 -1.36
C SER A 117 0.30 5.26 -2.71
N TYR A 118 -0.83 5.37 -3.38
CA TYR A 118 -1.00 4.86 -4.74
C TYR A 118 -1.38 5.99 -5.69
N GLN A 119 -0.62 6.13 -6.76
CA GLN A 119 -0.86 7.12 -7.79
C GLN A 119 -0.99 6.43 -9.14
N ASP A 120 -2.23 6.21 -9.55
CA ASP A 120 -2.55 5.80 -10.92
C ASP A 120 -2.69 7.06 -11.75
N SER A 121 -1.62 7.46 -12.39
CA SER A 121 -1.63 8.68 -13.17
C SER A 121 -1.66 8.37 -14.65
N LYS A 122 -2.82 8.43 -15.23
CA LYS A 122 -2.98 8.67 -16.67
C LYS A 122 -2.53 10.09 -17.08
N ILE A 123 -1.76 10.77 -16.20
CA ILE A 123 -1.27 12.14 -16.38
C ILE A 123 -0.37 12.23 -17.62
N PHE A 124 0.21 11.11 -18.02
CA PHE A 124 1.13 11.04 -19.15
C PHE A 124 0.53 10.32 -20.38
N GLU A 125 -0.77 10.23 -20.52
CA GLU A 125 -1.37 9.85 -21.80
C GLU A 125 -1.07 10.96 -22.83
N SER A 126 0.05 10.83 -23.51
CA SER A 126 0.29 11.66 -24.70
C SER A 126 -0.65 11.22 -25.81
N ARG A 127 -1.47 12.15 -26.31
CA ARG A 127 -2.24 11.93 -27.54
C ARG A 127 -1.36 11.89 -28.78
N ASP A 128 -0.12 12.26 -28.65
CA ASP A 128 0.88 12.27 -29.71
C ASP A 128 1.91 11.15 -29.42
N ALA A 129 1.88 10.10 -30.25
CA ALA A 129 2.78 8.96 -30.14
C ALA A 129 4.28 9.30 -30.34
N SER A 130 4.58 10.52 -30.81
CA SER A 130 5.97 11.01 -30.96
C SER A 130 6.54 11.58 -29.66
N VAL A 131 5.71 11.81 -28.64
CA VAL A 131 6.14 12.37 -27.35
C VAL A 131 6.40 11.25 -26.36
N LEU A 132 7.67 11.01 -26.05
CA LEU A 132 8.10 10.14 -24.97
C LEU A 132 8.05 10.92 -23.64
N LEU A 133 7.15 10.51 -22.78
CA LEU A 133 7.05 11.04 -21.42
C LEU A 133 7.74 10.09 -20.45
N SER A 134 8.51 10.64 -19.51
CA SER A 134 9.09 9.89 -18.40
C SER A 134 8.85 10.62 -17.09
N GLY A 135 8.57 9.88 -16.03
CA GLY A 135 8.44 10.41 -14.68
C GLY A 135 9.49 9.82 -13.76
N ARG A 136 9.99 10.63 -12.83
CA ARG A 136 10.88 10.19 -11.77
C ARG A 136 10.37 10.73 -10.45
N TRP A 137 10.31 9.86 -9.44
CA TRP A 137 10.01 10.28 -8.08
C TRP A 137 11.16 11.13 -7.52
N HIS A 138 10.81 12.25 -6.88
CA HIS A 138 11.78 13.09 -6.21
C HIS A 138 11.33 13.34 -4.77
N TYR A 139 12.19 13.01 -3.83
CA TYR A 139 11.97 13.32 -2.43
C TYR A 139 12.02 14.84 -2.18
N SER A 140 11.02 15.36 -1.46
CA SER A 140 10.88 16.80 -1.20
C SER A 140 11.84 17.35 -0.13
N GLY A 141 12.58 16.48 0.56
CA GLY A 141 13.43 16.85 1.71
C GLY A 141 12.69 16.88 3.04
N TYR A 142 11.38 16.63 3.05
CA TYR A 142 10.56 16.60 4.27
C TYR A 142 9.55 15.45 4.22
N GLN A 143 9.41 14.76 5.35
CA GLN A 143 8.44 13.67 5.53
C GLN A 143 7.97 13.64 6.99
N MET A 144 6.69 13.38 7.18
CA MET A 144 6.08 13.25 8.50
C MET A 144 6.12 11.80 9.01
N GLU A 145 5.87 10.85 8.14
CA GLU A 145 5.83 9.42 8.43
C GLU A 145 7.25 8.87 8.55
N GLN A 146 7.42 7.82 9.35
CA GLN A 146 8.71 7.12 9.46
C GLN A 146 9.06 6.39 8.16
N LEU A 147 8.03 5.88 7.46
CA LEU A 147 8.13 5.24 6.16
C LEU A 147 6.90 5.58 5.32
N CYS A 148 7.11 6.08 4.11
CA CYS A 148 6.09 6.23 3.10
C CYS A 148 6.45 5.39 1.87
N ILE A 149 5.55 4.50 1.47
CA ILE A 149 5.71 3.65 0.28
C ILE A 149 4.85 4.27 -0.81
N HIS A 150 5.49 4.67 -1.90
CA HIS A 150 4.83 5.26 -3.06
C HIS A 150 4.75 4.26 -4.19
N LEU A 151 3.54 3.86 -4.50
CA LEU A 151 3.25 2.96 -5.60
C LEU A 151 2.73 3.80 -6.77
N THR A 152 3.40 3.72 -7.90
CA THR A 152 3.03 4.51 -9.08
C THR A 152 2.93 3.63 -10.33
N ASN A 153 2.01 4.00 -11.23
CA ASN A 153 1.89 3.43 -12.57
C ASN A 153 1.83 4.60 -13.57
N LEU A 154 2.96 5.30 -13.71
CA LEU A 154 3.04 6.57 -14.46
C LEU A 154 3.01 6.38 -15.98
N MET A 155 3.31 5.19 -16.49
CA MET A 155 3.57 4.97 -17.92
C MET A 155 2.50 4.11 -18.61
N ASP A 156 1.44 3.73 -17.92
CA ASP A 156 0.39 2.79 -18.41
C ASP A 156 0.97 1.52 -19.08
N ASN A 157 2.23 1.21 -18.77
CA ASN A 157 2.95 0.06 -19.33
C ASN A 157 2.72 -1.23 -18.52
N LYS A 158 1.72 -1.24 -17.63
CA LYS A 158 1.42 -2.34 -16.69
C LYS A 158 2.58 -2.70 -15.76
N CYS A 159 3.50 -1.76 -15.57
CA CYS A 159 4.62 -1.88 -14.63
C CYS A 159 4.40 -0.92 -13.47
N TYR A 160 4.54 -1.43 -12.26
CA TYR A 160 4.48 -0.61 -11.05
C TYR A 160 5.89 -0.23 -10.62
N SER A 161 6.08 1.07 -10.31
CA SER A 161 7.25 1.54 -9.59
C SER A 161 6.91 1.64 -8.12
N VAL A 162 7.85 1.23 -7.26
CA VAL A 162 7.73 1.33 -5.82
C VAL A 162 8.89 2.16 -5.31
N ASP A 163 8.60 3.34 -4.77
CA ASP A 163 9.58 4.25 -4.20
C ASP A 163 9.37 4.30 -2.68
N TYR A 164 10.46 4.37 -1.92
CA TYR A 164 10.45 4.37 -0.46
C TYR A 164 11.08 5.65 0.06
N ASP A 165 10.27 6.48 0.70
CA ASP A 165 10.74 7.61 1.48
C ASP A 165 10.74 7.20 2.97
N TYR A 166 11.89 7.23 3.63
CA TYR A 166 12.03 6.79 5.01
C TYR A 166 13.00 7.64 5.81
N LEU A 167 12.77 7.70 7.11
CA LEU A 167 13.64 8.40 8.04
C LEU A 167 14.80 7.48 8.46
N THR A 168 16.03 7.87 8.13
CA THR A 168 17.24 7.07 8.39
C THR A 168 17.55 6.85 9.87
N GLN A 169 16.90 7.58 10.76
CA GLN A 169 16.95 7.35 12.21
C GLN A 169 16.14 6.11 12.65
N PHE A 170 15.22 5.61 11.79
CA PHE A 170 14.37 4.46 12.10
C PHE A 170 14.66 3.26 11.21
N PHE A 171 15.15 3.48 9.99
CA PHE A 171 15.38 2.43 9.01
C PHE A 171 16.72 2.57 8.33
N ALA A 172 17.46 1.47 8.25
CA ALA A 172 18.61 1.36 7.37
C ALA A 172 18.16 0.98 5.95
N GLU A 173 18.94 1.35 4.93
CA GLU A 173 18.66 1.01 3.54
C GLU A 173 18.48 -0.50 3.33
N GLU A 174 19.28 -1.32 4.02
CA GLU A 174 19.20 -2.77 3.96
C GLU A 174 17.86 -3.32 4.46
N GLU A 175 17.26 -2.69 5.47
CA GLU A 175 15.93 -3.07 5.98
C GLU A 175 14.83 -2.76 4.98
N ILE A 176 14.93 -1.61 4.30
CA ILE A 176 14.00 -1.26 3.22
C ILE A 176 14.14 -2.22 2.03
N ARG A 177 15.36 -2.61 1.68
CA ARG A 177 15.59 -3.59 0.62
C ARG A 177 14.98 -4.95 0.97
N LYS A 178 15.14 -5.42 2.20
CA LYS A 178 14.51 -6.66 2.68
C LYS A 178 12.98 -6.57 2.70
N LEU A 179 12.43 -5.44 3.15
CA LEU A 179 11.00 -5.19 3.07
C LEU A 179 10.49 -5.35 1.63
N HIS A 180 11.19 -4.73 0.66
CA HIS A 180 10.80 -4.82 -0.74
C HIS A 180 10.86 -6.28 -1.25
N GLU A 181 11.92 -7.01 -0.95
CA GLU A 181 12.06 -8.42 -1.32
C GLU A 181 10.95 -9.29 -0.73
N SER A 182 10.64 -9.10 0.57
CA SER A 182 9.55 -9.80 1.24
C SER A 182 8.19 -9.49 0.64
N LEU A 183 7.90 -8.20 0.32
CA LEU A 183 6.66 -7.81 -0.33
C LEU A 183 6.52 -8.47 -1.72
N CYS A 184 7.59 -8.52 -2.50
CA CYS A 184 7.60 -9.22 -3.78
C CYS A 184 7.37 -10.73 -3.61
N GLY A 185 7.98 -11.36 -2.62
CA GLY A 185 7.79 -12.77 -2.29
C GLY A 185 6.34 -13.07 -1.91
N ILE A 186 5.78 -12.32 -0.96
CA ILE A 186 4.38 -12.44 -0.53
C ILE A 186 3.44 -12.30 -1.72
N LEU A 187 3.63 -11.28 -2.57
CA LEU A 187 2.81 -11.07 -3.75
C LEU A 187 2.89 -12.24 -4.72
N MET A 188 4.09 -12.74 -5.02
CA MET A 188 4.27 -13.87 -5.93
C MET A 188 3.55 -15.11 -5.42
N GLU A 189 3.72 -15.46 -4.15
CA GLU A 189 3.15 -16.65 -3.55
C GLU A 189 1.63 -16.52 -3.40
N ALA A 190 1.14 -15.42 -2.82
CA ALA A 190 -0.28 -15.22 -2.58
C ALA A 190 -1.10 -15.12 -3.87
N LEU A 191 -0.53 -14.55 -4.95
CA LEU A 191 -1.21 -14.48 -6.24
C LEU A 191 -1.16 -15.79 -7.03
N SER A 192 -0.15 -16.63 -6.78
CA SER A 192 -0.08 -17.98 -7.40
C SER A 192 -0.99 -18.99 -6.71
N GLU A 193 -1.22 -18.83 -5.40
CA GLU A 193 -2.03 -19.71 -4.57
C GLU A 193 -3.05 -18.89 -3.75
N PRO A 194 -4.04 -18.22 -4.37
CA PRO A 194 -4.92 -17.28 -3.69
C PRO A 194 -5.82 -17.89 -2.61
N ASP A 195 -5.95 -19.20 -2.60
CA ASP A 195 -6.71 -19.97 -1.59
C ASP A 195 -5.82 -20.47 -0.44
N LYS A 196 -4.52 -20.14 -0.47
CA LYS A 196 -3.59 -20.48 0.60
C LYS A 196 -3.82 -19.56 1.81
N PRO A 197 -3.96 -20.10 3.03
CA PRO A 197 -4.09 -19.27 4.22
C PRO A 197 -2.86 -18.39 4.48
N ILE A 198 -3.09 -17.17 4.98
CA ILE A 198 -2.05 -16.17 5.24
C ILE A 198 -0.93 -16.72 6.14
N TYR A 199 -1.27 -17.52 7.17
CA TYR A 199 -0.25 -18.10 8.07
C TYR A 199 0.73 -19.04 7.38
N ARG A 200 0.40 -19.54 6.18
CA ARG A 200 1.28 -20.42 5.38
C ARG A 200 2.14 -19.66 4.37
N LEU A 201 1.87 -18.37 4.17
CA LEU A 201 2.67 -17.57 3.25
C LEU A 201 4.06 -17.35 3.84
N ASP A 202 5.06 -17.45 2.99
CA ASP A 202 6.44 -17.16 3.37
C ASP A 202 6.70 -15.65 3.32
N VAL A 203 7.09 -15.09 4.45
CA VAL A 203 7.38 -13.66 4.57
C VAL A 203 8.87 -13.36 4.68
N LEU A 204 9.69 -14.41 4.80
CA LEU A 204 11.14 -14.28 4.90
C LEU A 204 11.78 -14.20 3.51
N THR A 205 12.77 -13.36 3.38
CA THR A 205 13.65 -13.39 2.20
C THR A 205 14.45 -14.68 2.15
N ALA A 206 14.92 -15.09 0.97
CA ALA A 206 15.76 -16.30 0.83
C ALA A 206 16.98 -16.28 1.76
N GLY A 207 17.63 -15.12 1.91
CA GLY A 207 18.79 -14.99 2.80
C GLY A 207 18.44 -15.01 4.29
N GLU A 208 17.24 -14.59 4.69
CA GLU A 208 16.77 -14.72 6.07
C GLU A 208 16.41 -16.16 6.40
N ARG A 209 15.78 -16.85 5.47
CA ARG A 209 15.47 -18.29 5.61
C ARG A 209 16.72 -19.11 5.83
N GLU A 210 17.80 -18.89 5.06
CA GLU A 210 19.07 -19.56 5.28
C GLU A 210 19.64 -19.32 6.69
N ARG A 211 19.58 -18.06 7.17
CA ARG A 211 20.10 -17.73 8.52
C ARG A 211 19.30 -18.34 9.67
N VAL A 212 18.00 -18.58 9.47
CA VAL A 212 17.13 -19.15 10.49
C VAL A 212 17.23 -20.68 10.52
N LEU A 213 17.55 -21.32 9.39
CA LEU A 213 17.59 -22.77 9.25
C LEU A 213 19.00 -23.36 9.44
N TYR A 214 20.04 -22.54 9.37
CA TYR A 214 21.47 -22.95 9.50
C TYR A 214 22.24 -21.98 10.41
#